data_29b8522a1084ee88bc8c9ef67a18c9cf
#
_entry.id   29b8522a1084ee88bc8c9ef67a18c9cf
#
_cell.length_a   1.000
_cell.length_b   1.000
_cell.length_c   1.000
_cell.angle_alpha   90.00
_cell.angle_beta   90.00
_cell.angle_gamma   90.00
#
_symmetry.space_group_name_H-M   'P 1'
#
loop_
_entity.id
_entity.type
_entity.pdbx_description
1 polymer ?
#
loop_
_entity_poly.entity_id
_entity_poly.type
_entity_poly.pdbx_seq_one_letter_code
_entity_poly.pdbx_strand_id
1 'polypeptide(L)'
;MKKRLLSLLLMTVMVVTGVTGCGVSKKESTTTSEKTYKVAMICDSSISDGGWGAACYNAMVTAGQENGFETQYTDSLTSANFASSMRAYCDLGFNLIFAPGNQYTDAVKQVAADYPNVNFALLNGTVETANIESILPDAKQIGYMAGALAGLMTKTNKIGFIGGMELDTTKAKLACYEAAAKVANPSVETFSAYAGSFSDTAKGKEIANSMITNNNVDVFFGDASAVDSGAREVLATYKDKYDIGQPSDLLAIQKSDVVICSVVTDNATMIGLCMKDVKAGTYGNKTVYGNLANGALSVGTFGSAVSADVKAKYLEIVEKIKAGTFIN
;
A
#
# COMPACT_ATOMS: atom_id res chain seq x y z
N MET A 1 -12.04 -57.34 -24.88
CA MET A 1 -11.11 -58.53 -24.97
C MET A 1 -9.74 -58.12 -24.47
N LYS A 2 -9.22 -58.88 -23.48
CA LYS A 2 -7.79 -59.12 -23.10
C LYS A 2 -7.00 -57.85 -22.59
N LYS A 3 -6.20 -57.88 -21.55
CA LYS A 3 -5.96 -58.82 -20.41
C LYS A 3 -5.13 -58.02 -19.35
N ARG A 4 -5.34 -58.36 -18.09
CA ARG A 4 -4.57 -58.03 -16.88
C ARG A 4 -3.09 -58.35 -17.04
N LEU A 5 -2.20 -57.62 -16.37
CA LEU A 5 -1.03 -58.25 -15.71
C LEU A 5 -0.70 -57.50 -14.42
N LEU A 6 -0.87 -58.23 -13.35
CA LEU A 6 -0.45 -58.01 -11.99
C LEU A 6 1.04 -58.41 -11.90
N SER A 7 1.89 -57.62 -11.26
CA SER A 7 3.22 -58.02 -10.86
C SER A 7 3.41 -57.69 -9.39
N LEU A 8 3.30 -58.76 -8.60
CA LEU A 8 3.79 -58.89 -7.21
C LEU A 8 5.33 -59.01 -7.28
N LEU A 9 6.08 -58.33 -6.46
CA LEU A 9 7.45 -58.71 -6.14
C LEU A 9 7.74 -58.58 -4.65
N LEU A 10 8.17 -59.70 -4.16
CA LEU A 10 8.44 -60.22 -2.84
C LEU A 10 9.38 -59.37 -1.96
N MET A 11 9.07 -59.42 -0.68
CA MET A 11 9.94 -59.13 0.45
C MET A 11 11.21 -60.04 0.41
N THR A 12 12.33 -59.43 0.74
CA THR A 12 13.46 -60.21 1.30
C THR A 12 13.95 -59.54 2.58
N VAL A 13 13.66 -60.19 3.70
CA VAL A 13 14.19 -59.88 5.03
C VAL A 13 15.61 -60.48 5.11
N MET A 14 16.61 -59.66 5.39
CA MET A 14 17.93 -60.12 5.86
C MET A 14 18.15 -59.63 7.29
N VAL A 15 18.04 -60.55 8.20
CA VAL A 15 18.52 -60.43 9.58
C VAL A 15 20.03 -60.72 9.59
N VAL A 16 20.80 -59.74 10.02
CA VAL A 16 22.20 -59.97 10.45
C VAL A 16 22.33 -59.46 11.87
N THR A 17 22.48 -60.45 12.79
CA THR A 17 22.92 -60.23 14.16
C THR A 17 24.43 -60.09 14.19
N GLY A 18 24.95 -59.05 14.80
CA GLY A 18 26.37 -58.88 15.12
C GLY A 18 26.54 -57.89 16.27
N VAL A 19 26.86 -58.45 17.43
CA VAL A 19 27.14 -57.74 18.69
C VAL A 19 28.59 -57.22 18.63
N THR A 20 28.80 -55.94 19.03
CA THR A 20 29.76 -55.46 20.03
C THR A 20 29.96 -53.97 19.97
N GLY A 21 29.73 -53.33 21.03
CA GLY A 21 30.09 -52.12 21.72
C GLY A 21 30.96 -51.04 21.06
N CYS A 22 30.48 -49.83 21.22
CA CYS A 22 31.20 -48.70 21.84
C CYS A 22 30.30 -47.45 21.68
N GLY A 23 30.17 -46.70 22.73
CA GLY A 23 29.29 -45.54 22.85
C GLY A 23 29.54 -44.47 21.77
N VAL A 24 28.51 -44.19 21.03
CA VAL A 24 28.40 -42.96 20.25
C VAL A 24 27.18 -42.24 20.77
N SER A 25 27.41 -41.12 21.43
CA SER A 25 26.37 -40.17 21.78
C SER A 25 25.52 -39.86 20.52
N LYS A 26 24.27 -40.33 20.52
CA LYS A 26 23.26 -39.91 19.57
C LYS A 26 23.04 -38.43 19.82
N LYS A 27 23.64 -37.59 18.98
CA LYS A 27 23.17 -36.20 18.82
C LYS A 27 21.74 -36.32 18.29
N GLU A 28 20.75 -36.14 19.17
CA GLU A 28 19.39 -35.90 18.77
C GLU A 28 19.44 -34.64 17.89
N SER A 29 19.26 -34.85 16.60
CA SER A 29 18.91 -33.78 15.68
C SER A 29 17.51 -33.34 16.08
N THR A 30 17.41 -32.34 16.94
CA THR A 30 16.21 -31.54 17.11
C THR A 30 15.96 -30.83 15.78
N THR A 31 15.20 -31.47 14.91
CA THR A 31 14.51 -30.79 13.83
C THR A 31 13.51 -29.87 14.52
N THR A 32 13.93 -28.64 14.83
CA THR A 32 12.99 -27.56 15.08
C THR A 32 12.16 -27.44 13.81
N SER A 33 10.90 -27.90 13.84
CA SER A 33 9.95 -27.60 12.78
C SER A 33 9.88 -26.07 12.76
N GLU A 34 10.37 -25.43 11.70
CA GLU A 34 10.20 -24.00 11.51
C GLU A 34 8.72 -23.69 11.58
N LYS A 35 8.35 -22.76 12.45
CA LYS A 35 6.96 -22.33 12.61
C LYS A 35 6.50 -21.72 11.28
N THR A 36 5.59 -22.40 10.59
CA THR A 36 5.00 -21.88 9.37
C THR A 36 4.01 -20.76 9.71
N TYR A 37 4.28 -19.56 9.20
CA TYR A 37 3.37 -18.43 9.33
C TYR A 37 2.45 -18.35 8.14
N LYS A 38 1.19 -17.97 8.38
CA LYS A 38 0.15 -17.89 7.34
C LYS A 38 -0.60 -16.57 7.42
N VAL A 39 -0.84 -15.94 6.25
CA VAL A 39 -1.68 -14.77 6.11
C VAL A 39 -2.80 -15.02 5.11
N ALA A 40 -4.00 -14.56 5.42
CA ALA A 40 -5.12 -14.60 4.50
C ALA A 40 -5.68 -13.19 4.27
N MET A 41 -5.96 -12.87 3.01
CA MET A 41 -6.70 -11.67 2.63
C MET A 41 -8.17 -12.00 2.39
N ILE A 42 -9.06 -11.14 2.88
CA ILE A 42 -10.47 -11.12 2.44
C ILE A 42 -10.69 -9.85 1.61
N CYS A 43 -11.43 -9.96 0.52
CA CYS A 43 -11.65 -8.83 -0.38
C CYS A 43 -13.07 -8.83 -0.96
N ASP A 44 -13.66 -7.65 -1.09
CA ASP A 44 -14.97 -7.42 -1.71
C ASP A 44 -14.90 -7.30 -3.24
N SER A 45 -13.73 -7.00 -3.78
CA SER A 45 -13.47 -6.90 -5.22
C SER A 45 -12.69 -8.12 -5.74
N SER A 46 -12.75 -8.35 -7.04
CA SER A 46 -11.98 -9.41 -7.67
C SER A 46 -10.49 -9.09 -7.68
N ILE A 47 -9.65 -10.10 -7.42
CA ILE A 47 -8.20 -9.97 -7.57
C ILE A 47 -7.74 -9.99 -9.05
N SER A 48 -8.66 -10.17 -9.99
CA SER A 48 -8.37 -10.28 -11.44
C SER A 48 -8.81 -9.05 -12.22
N ASP A 49 -9.38 -8.03 -11.59
CA ASP A 49 -9.90 -6.84 -12.25
C ASP A 49 -8.86 -5.74 -12.54
N GLY A 50 -7.62 -5.94 -12.07
CA GLY A 50 -6.54 -4.94 -12.17
C GLY A 50 -6.72 -3.71 -11.27
N GLY A 51 -7.75 -3.72 -10.39
CA GLY A 51 -8.08 -2.64 -9.47
C GLY A 51 -7.45 -2.79 -8.08
N TRP A 52 -8.17 -2.27 -7.08
CA TRP A 52 -7.72 -2.25 -5.69
C TRP A 52 -7.49 -3.65 -5.10
N GLY A 53 -8.43 -4.58 -5.34
CA GLY A 53 -8.30 -5.96 -4.88
C GLY A 53 -7.05 -6.65 -5.43
N ALA A 54 -6.81 -6.52 -6.74
CA ALA A 54 -5.61 -7.04 -7.40
C ALA A 54 -4.33 -6.41 -6.81
N ALA A 55 -4.31 -5.11 -6.60
CA ALA A 55 -3.16 -4.40 -6.03
C ALA A 55 -2.83 -4.87 -4.61
N CYS A 56 -3.86 -5.00 -3.74
CA CYS A 56 -3.69 -5.47 -2.37
C CYS A 56 -3.29 -6.96 -2.31
N TYR A 57 -3.84 -7.80 -3.17
CA TYR A 57 -3.44 -9.20 -3.30
C TYR A 57 -1.96 -9.33 -3.68
N ASN A 58 -1.53 -8.65 -4.72
CA ASN A 58 -0.14 -8.67 -5.17
C ASN A 58 0.81 -8.15 -4.08
N ALA A 59 0.43 -7.10 -3.37
CA ALA A 59 1.18 -6.56 -2.24
C ALA A 59 1.31 -7.60 -1.10
N MET A 60 0.21 -8.29 -0.73
CA MET A 60 0.24 -9.35 0.27
C MET A 60 1.13 -10.53 -0.15
N VAL A 61 1.05 -10.94 -1.41
CA VAL A 61 1.89 -12.04 -1.94
C VAL A 61 3.38 -11.67 -1.88
N THR A 62 3.73 -10.46 -2.33
CA THR A 62 5.10 -9.95 -2.26
C THR A 62 5.60 -9.90 -0.81
N ALA A 63 4.82 -9.28 0.08
CA ALA A 63 5.15 -9.21 1.50
C ALA A 63 5.29 -10.61 2.14
N GLY A 64 4.41 -11.56 1.76
CA GLY A 64 4.46 -12.94 2.22
C GLY A 64 5.73 -13.66 1.80
N GLN A 65 6.13 -13.53 0.55
CA GLN A 65 7.38 -14.09 0.03
C GLN A 65 8.61 -13.54 0.77
N GLU A 66 8.66 -12.23 0.97
CA GLU A 66 9.78 -11.56 1.64
C GLU A 66 9.88 -11.89 3.13
N ASN A 67 8.74 -12.15 3.79
CA ASN A 67 8.68 -12.37 5.23
C ASN A 67 8.42 -13.83 5.62
N GLY A 68 8.37 -14.77 4.67
CA GLY A 68 8.18 -16.20 4.92
C GLY A 68 6.79 -16.54 5.47
N PHE A 69 5.73 -15.97 4.87
CA PHE A 69 4.34 -16.30 5.12
C PHE A 69 3.75 -17.07 3.94
N GLU A 70 3.02 -18.13 4.20
CA GLU A 70 2.10 -18.72 3.23
C GLU A 70 0.90 -17.78 3.06
N THR A 71 0.49 -17.53 1.81
CA THR A 71 -0.58 -16.58 1.49
C THR A 71 -1.81 -17.29 0.94
N GLN A 72 -2.99 -16.90 1.40
CA GLN A 72 -4.26 -17.29 0.82
C GLN A 72 -5.21 -16.08 0.72
N TYR A 73 -6.31 -16.24 0.02
CA TYR A 73 -7.30 -15.18 -0.13
C TYR A 73 -8.71 -15.74 -0.38
N THR A 74 -9.69 -14.88 -0.11
CA THR A 74 -11.07 -15.01 -0.60
C THR A 74 -11.50 -13.65 -1.12
N ASP A 75 -11.88 -13.58 -2.39
CA ASP A 75 -12.27 -12.34 -3.07
C ASP A 75 -13.76 -12.31 -3.41
N SER A 76 -14.21 -11.21 -4.01
CA SER A 76 -15.59 -11.00 -4.49
C SER A 76 -16.66 -11.23 -3.39
N LEU A 77 -16.31 -10.91 -2.14
CA LEU A 77 -17.18 -11.08 -0.97
C LEU A 77 -18.20 -9.95 -0.87
N THR A 78 -19.41 -10.27 -0.45
CA THR A 78 -20.35 -9.26 0.06
C THR A 78 -20.06 -8.96 1.53
N SER A 79 -20.44 -7.77 2.00
CA SER A 79 -20.21 -7.36 3.39
C SER A 79 -20.79 -8.32 4.42
N ALA A 80 -21.92 -8.99 4.11
CA ALA A 80 -22.52 -10.00 4.96
C ALA A 80 -21.61 -11.22 5.23
N ASN A 81 -20.65 -11.48 4.34
CA ASN A 81 -19.77 -12.64 4.42
C ASN A 81 -18.36 -12.32 4.97
N PHE A 82 -18.04 -11.05 5.27
CA PHE A 82 -16.70 -10.67 5.75
C PHE A 82 -16.34 -11.43 7.04
N ALA A 83 -17.18 -11.33 8.06
CA ALA A 83 -16.90 -11.94 9.36
C ALA A 83 -16.80 -13.47 9.27
N SER A 84 -17.69 -14.13 8.51
CA SER A 84 -17.65 -15.60 8.36
C SER A 84 -16.40 -16.08 7.63
N SER A 85 -15.96 -15.37 6.60
CA SER A 85 -14.72 -15.69 5.87
C SER A 85 -13.47 -15.48 6.74
N MET A 86 -13.42 -14.42 7.55
CA MET A 86 -12.34 -14.22 8.53
C MET A 86 -12.27 -15.36 9.54
N ARG A 87 -13.43 -15.76 10.13
CA ARG A 87 -13.53 -16.88 11.10
C ARG A 87 -12.99 -18.18 10.50
N ALA A 88 -13.36 -18.49 9.25
CA ALA A 88 -12.87 -19.68 8.57
C ALA A 88 -11.34 -19.74 8.51
N TYR A 89 -10.66 -18.63 8.22
CA TYR A 89 -9.20 -18.58 8.25
C TYR A 89 -8.64 -18.66 9.67
N CYS A 90 -9.29 -18.05 10.65
CA CYS A 90 -8.89 -18.19 12.05
C CYS A 90 -8.94 -19.66 12.50
N ASP A 91 -10.03 -20.38 12.16
CA ASP A 91 -10.21 -21.80 12.48
C ASP A 91 -9.20 -22.72 11.75
N LEU A 92 -8.71 -22.30 10.57
CA LEU A 92 -7.65 -22.97 9.82
C LEU A 92 -6.23 -22.65 10.34
N GLY A 93 -6.12 -21.89 11.43
CA GLY A 93 -4.86 -21.58 12.10
C GLY A 93 -3.99 -20.56 11.38
N PHE A 94 -4.60 -19.60 10.67
CA PHE A 94 -3.88 -18.46 10.11
C PHE A 94 -3.42 -17.52 11.23
N ASN A 95 -2.22 -16.95 11.07
CA ASN A 95 -1.61 -16.07 12.07
C ASN A 95 -2.00 -14.61 11.89
N LEU A 96 -2.34 -14.23 10.64
CA LEU A 96 -2.65 -12.87 10.24
C LEU A 96 -3.81 -12.88 9.24
N ILE A 97 -4.80 -12.04 9.48
CA ILE A 97 -5.89 -11.74 8.53
C ILE A 97 -5.69 -10.32 8.01
N PHE A 98 -5.55 -10.17 6.70
CA PHE A 98 -5.42 -8.89 6.04
C PHE A 98 -6.75 -8.43 5.45
N ALA A 99 -7.20 -7.25 5.86
CA ALA A 99 -8.43 -6.61 5.40
C ALA A 99 -8.08 -5.29 4.69
N PRO A 100 -8.23 -5.21 3.35
CA PRO A 100 -7.68 -4.12 2.54
C PRO A 100 -8.62 -2.89 2.42
N GLY A 101 -9.19 -2.42 3.53
CA GLY A 101 -10.04 -1.23 3.50
C GLY A 101 -10.81 -0.98 4.80
N ASN A 102 -11.22 0.26 5.00
CA ASN A 102 -12.00 0.66 6.18
C ASN A 102 -13.40 0.04 6.24
N GLN A 103 -13.95 -0.41 5.11
CA GLN A 103 -15.26 -1.09 5.04
C GLN A 103 -15.29 -2.42 5.81
N TYR A 104 -14.13 -2.99 6.13
CA TYR A 104 -14.02 -4.22 6.93
C TYR A 104 -13.97 -3.98 8.44
N THR A 105 -13.96 -2.72 8.89
CA THR A 105 -13.71 -2.33 10.29
C THR A 105 -14.59 -3.09 11.28
N ASP A 106 -15.91 -3.13 11.06
CA ASP A 106 -16.83 -3.76 12.00
C ASP A 106 -16.65 -5.29 12.04
N ALA A 107 -16.42 -5.91 10.88
CA ALA A 107 -16.15 -7.34 10.79
C ALA A 107 -14.83 -7.71 11.49
N VAL A 108 -13.76 -6.91 11.27
CA VAL A 108 -12.47 -7.09 11.92
C VAL A 108 -12.62 -6.98 13.44
N LYS A 109 -13.27 -5.94 13.96
CA LYS A 109 -13.50 -5.77 15.41
C LYS A 109 -14.24 -6.93 16.02
N GLN A 110 -15.31 -7.39 15.34
CA GLN A 110 -16.13 -8.50 15.81
C GLN A 110 -15.31 -9.80 15.88
N VAL A 111 -14.59 -10.14 14.82
CA VAL A 111 -13.86 -11.42 14.76
C VAL A 111 -12.61 -11.38 15.64
N ALA A 112 -11.89 -10.26 15.69
CA ALA A 112 -10.72 -10.11 16.55
C ALA A 112 -11.01 -10.31 18.04
N ALA A 113 -12.22 -9.91 18.50
CA ALA A 113 -12.65 -10.11 19.88
C ALA A 113 -12.83 -11.62 20.20
N ASP A 114 -13.29 -12.42 19.22
CA ASP A 114 -13.50 -13.86 19.41
C ASP A 114 -12.21 -14.69 19.21
N TYR A 115 -11.21 -14.13 18.53
CA TYR A 115 -9.94 -14.80 18.22
C TYR A 115 -8.71 -14.00 18.71
N PRO A 116 -8.51 -13.89 20.02
CA PRO A 116 -7.46 -13.02 20.60
C PRO A 116 -6.03 -13.46 20.25
N ASN A 117 -5.83 -14.68 19.75
CA ASN A 117 -4.54 -15.22 19.34
C ASN A 117 -4.27 -15.09 17.83
N VAL A 118 -5.21 -14.53 17.05
CA VAL A 118 -5.05 -14.23 15.63
C VAL A 118 -4.90 -12.73 15.46
N ASN A 119 -4.00 -12.31 14.59
CA ASN A 119 -3.72 -10.90 14.32
C ASN A 119 -4.51 -10.41 13.11
N PHE A 120 -4.89 -9.13 13.10
CA PHE A 120 -5.69 -8.53 12.04
C PHE A 120 -5.03 -7.23 11.57
N ALA A 121 -4.67 -7.15 10.29
CA ALA A 121 -4.13 -5.96 9.65
C ALA A 121 -5.24 -5.27 8.84
N LEU A 122 -5.59 -4.03 9.21
CA LEU A 122 -6.66 -3.25 8.60
C LEU A 122 -6.07 -2.07 7.81
N LEU A 123 -5.98 -2.19 6.49
CA LEU A 123 -5.48 -1.12 5.64
C LEU A 123 -6.52 0.00 5.53
N ASN A 124 -6.07 1.24 5.64
CA ASN A 124 -6.90 2.44 5.70
C ASN A 124 -7.90 2.44 6.88
N GLY A 125 -7.59 1.69 7.94
CA GLY A 125 -8.36 1.66 9.17
C GLY A 125 -7.85 2.66 10.21
N THR A 126 -8.63 2.79 11.32
CA THR A 126 -8.28 3.63 12.47
C THR A 126 -8.51 2.90 13.80
N VAL A 127 -8.53 1.57 13.76
CA VAL A 127 -8.78 0.73 14.94
C VAL A 127 -7.47 0.13 15.44
N GLU A 128 -7.26 0.23 16.73
CA GLU A 128 -6.09 -0.31 17.42
C GLU A 128 -6.57 -1.13 18.62
N THR A 129 -6.22 -2.41 18.67
CA THR A 129 -6.44 -3.29 19.82
C THR A 129 -5.25 -4.23 19.97
N ALA A 130 -5.26 -5.06 21.01
CA ALA A 130 -4.18 -6.01 21.29
C ALA A 130 -3.81 -6.92 20.11
N ASN A 131 -4.76 -7.15 19.19
CA ASN A 131 -4.56 -8.01 18.01
C ASN A 131 -5.04 -7.35 16.70
N ILE A 132 -5.26 -6.04 16.68
CA ILE A 132 -5.54 -5.27 15.46
C ILE A 132 -4.49 -4.18 15.31
N GLU A 133 -3.84 -4.15 14.14
CA GLU A 133 -3.05 -3.02 13.66
C GLU A 133 -3.76 -2.39 12.48
N SER A 134 -3.99 -1.08 12.55
CA SER A 134 -4.35 -0.30 11.37
C SER A 134 -3.10 0.03 10.56
N ILE A 135 -3.24 0.12 9.25
CA ILE A 135 -2.15 0.46 8.33
C ILE A 135 -2.55 1.71 7.57
N LEU A 136 -1.75 2.76 7.66
CA LEU A 136 -2.00 4.02 6.95
C LEU A 136 -0.73 4.53 6.28
N PRO A 137 -0.78 4.96 5.00
CA PRO A 137 0.30 5.78 4.46
C PRO A 137 0.33 7.13 5.18
N ASP A 138 1.53 7.67 5.43
CA ASP A 138 1.71 8.95 6.10
C ASP A 138 1.22 10.11 5.21
N ALA A 139 0.00 10.53 5.44
CA ALA A 139 -0.66 11.59 4.69
C ALA A 139 0.12 12.92 4.72
N LYS A 140 0.82 13.21 5.85
CA LYS A 140 1.62 14.43 5.97
C LYS A 140 2.84 14.38 5.06
N GLN A 141 3.59 13.28 5.09
CA GLN A 141 4.76 13.13 4.21
C GLN A 141 4.37 13.14 2.74
N ILE A 142 3.25 12.50 2.38
CA ILE A 142 2.71 12.56 1.00
C ILE A 142 2.43 14.01 0.61
N GLY A 143 1.72 14.77 1.44
CA GLY A 143 1.43 16.18 1.20
C GLY A 143 2.70 17.02 1.07
N TYR A 144 3.68 16.83 1.98
CA TYR A 144 4.95 17.55 1.92
C TYR A 144 5.74 17.25 0.64
N MET A 145 5.83 15.99 0.24
CA MET A 145 6.52 15.60 -1.00
C MET A 145 5.88 16.23 -2.23
N ALA A 146 4.56 16.11 -2.37
CA ALA A 146 3.85 16.67 -3.51
C ALA A 146 3.92 18.21 -3.53
N GLY A 147 3.70 18.86 -2.37
CA GLY A 147 3.73 20.33 -2.27
C GLY A 147 5.10 20.93 -2.57
N ALA A 148 6.17 20.32 -2.05
CA ALA A 148 7.52 20.77 -2.34
C ALA A 148 7.83 20.71 -3.85
N LEU A 149 7.46 19.60 -4.51
CA LEU A 149 7.66 19.48 -5.95
C LEU A 149 6.81 20.48 -6.73
N ALA A 150 5.54 20.66 -6.35
CA ALA A 150 4.66 21.64 -6.99
C ALA A 150 5.22 23.07 -6.87
N GLY A 151 5.70 23.46 -5.68
CA GLY A 151 6.29 24.78 -5.46
C GLY A 151 7.56 25.02 -6.27
N LEU A 152 8.40 23.98 -6.47
CA LEU A 152 9.60 24.05 -7.30
C LEU A 152 9.29 24.09 -8.81
N MET A 153 8.18 23.50 -9.24
CA MET A 153 7.84 23.33 -10.66
C MET A 153 6.95 24.42 -11.22
N THR A 154 6.11 25.06 -10.39
CA THR A 154 5.17 26.08 -10.89
C THR A 154 5.89 27.27 -11.50
N LYS A 155 5.38 27.73 -12.63
CA LYS A 155 5.83 28.96 -13.31
C LYS A 155 4.86 30.12 -13.09
N THR A 156 3.60 29.79 -12.80
CA THR A 156 2.54 30.79 -12.56
C THR A 156 2.44 31.18 -11.08
N ASN A 157 3.15 30.50 -10.19
CA ASN A 157 2.97 30.50 -8.73
C ASN A 157 1.56 30.06 -8.29
N LYS A 158 0.86 29.28 -9.11
CA LYS A 158 -0.50 28.81 -8.84
C LYS A 158 -0.56 27.30 -9.01
N ILE A 159 -0.86 26.62 -7.90
CA ILE A 159 -0.91 25.17 -7.83
C ILE A 159 -2.30 24.68 -7.44
N GLY A 160 -2.66 23.46 -7.87
CA GLY A 160 -3.97 22.88 -7.66
C GLY A 160 -3.92 21.64 -6.79
N PHE A 161 -4.94 21.47 -5.96
CA PHE A 161 -5.21 20.23 -5.24
C PHE A 161 -6.63 19.75 -5.53
N ILE A 162 -6.77 18.48 -5.95
CA ILE A 162 -8.09 17.87 -6.19
C ILE A 162 -8.27 16.73 -5.19
N GLY A 163 -9.19 16.90 -4.22
CA GLY A 163 -9.58 15.84 -3.29
C GLY A 163 -10.79 15.06 -3.80
N GLY A 164 -10.84 13.76 -3.55
CA GLY A 164 -12.02 12.94 -3.80
C GLY A 164 -13.14 13.27 -2.81
N MET A 165 -12.94 12.87 -1.58
CA MET A 165 -13.84 13.12 -0.44
C MET A 165 -13.12 13.96 0.63
N GLU A 166 -13.87 14.69 1.44
CA GLU A 166 -13.31 15.47 2.56
C GLU A 166 -12.96 14.60 3.78
N LEU A 167 -12.10 13.59 3.58
CA LEU A 167 -11.60 12.75 4.65
C LEU A 167 -10.49 13.47 5.44
N ASP A 168 -10.27 13.09 6.69
CA ASP A 168 -9.21 13.70 7.52
C ASP A 168 -7.83 13.47 6.91
N THR A 169 -7.60 12.31 6.30
CA THR A 169 -6.34 12.02 5.56
C THR A 169 -6.16 12.91 4.34
N THR A 170 -7.21 13.18 3.58
CA THR A 170 -7.17 14.07 2.40
C THR A 170 -6.97 15.53 2.83
N LYS A 171 -7.62 15.97 3.91
CA LYS A 171 -7.40 17.30 4.50
C LYS A 171 -5.97 17.47 5.02
N ALA A 172 -5.43 16.44 5.67
CA ALA A 172 -4.04 16.45 6.14
C ALA A 172 -3.03 16.53 4.97
N LYS A 173 -3.27 15.81 3.87
CA LYS A 173 -2.46 15.91 2.64
C LYS A 173 -2.51 17.32 2.08
N LEU A 174 -3.71 17.92 1.94
CA LEU A 174 -3.86 19.29 1.45
C LEU A 174 -3.09 20.29 2.31
N ALA A 175 -3.30 20.28 3.62
CA ALA A 175 -2.63 21.22 4.53
C ALA A 175 -1.09 21.11 4.45
N CYS A 176 -0.57 19.90 4.34
CA CYS A 176 0.87 19.66 4.19
C CYS A 176 1.39 20.02 2.79
N TYR A 177 0.58 19.81 1.75
CA TYR A 177 0.87 20.24 0.38
C TYR A 177 1.05 21.76 0.30
N GLU A 178 0.10 22.52 0.87
CA GLU A 178 0.17 23.99 0.93
C GLU A 178 1.38 24.48 1.69
N ALA A 179 1.63 23.91 2.89
CA ALA A 179 2.77 24.31 3.72
C ALA A 179 4.10 24.06 3.02
N ALA A 180 4.27 22.89 2.42
CA ALA A 180 5.50 22.52 1.71
C ALA A 180 5.72 23.35 0.45
N ALA A 181 4.66 23.61 -0.30
CA ALA A 181 4.75 24.45 -1.50
C ALA A 181 5.22 25.87 -1.15
N LYS A 182 4.72 26.45 -0.04
CA LYS A 182 5.14 27.78 0.44
C LYS A 182 6.58 27.81 0.94
N VAL A 183 7.07 26.72 1.52
CA VAL A 183 8.50 26.63 1.89
C VAL A 183 9.38 26.58 0.65
N ALA A 184 8.97 25.82 -0.38
CA ALA A 184 9.70 25.72 -1.64
C ALA A 184 9.62 26.99 -2.50
N ASN A 185 8.47 27.68 -2.46
CA ASN A 185 8.17 28.91 -3.18
C ASN A 185 7.22 29.80 -2.38
N PRO A 186 7.72 30.82 -1.66
CA PRO A 186 6.89 31.70 -0.82
C PRO A 186 5.77 32.45 -1.58
N SER A 187 5.89 32.62 -2.90
CA SER A 187 4.90 33.31 -3.74
C SER A 187 3.75 32.41 -4.18
N VAL A 188 3.76 31.12 -3.84
CA VAL A 188 2.76 30.16 -4.31
C VAL A 188 1.37 30.44 -3.70
N GLU A 189 0.36 30.28 -4.52
CA GLU A 189 -1.05 30.26 -4.13
C GLU A 189 -1.66 28.90 -4.50
N THR A 190 -2.37 28.30 -3.55
CA THR A 190 -3.02 26.99 -3.74
C THR A 190 -4.51 27.14 -3.98
N PHE A 191 -5.01 26.46 -4.99
CA PHE A 191 -6.43 26.29 -5.28
C PHE A 191 -6.83 24.86 -5.03
N SER A 192 -7.86 24.65 -4.21
CA SER A 192 -8.30 23.29 -3.85
C SER A 192 -9.78 23.11 -4.11
N ALA A 193 -10.17 21.89 -4.48
CA ALA A 193 -11.56 21.49 -4.60
C ALA A 193 -11.73 20.01 -4.27
N TYR A 194 -12.92 19.64 -3.76
CA TYR A 194 -13.31 18.25 -3.52
C TYR A 194 -14.38 17.84 -4.54
N ALA A 195 -14.17 16.68 -5.16
CA ALA A 195 -15.10 16.17 -6.17
C ALA A 195 -16.37 15.56 -5.58
N GLY A 196 -16.36 15.19 -4.30
CA GLY A 196 -17.41 14.41 -3.65
C GLY A 196 -17.49 12.96 -4.10
N SER A 197 -16.45 12.46 -4.82
CA SER A 197 -16.37 11.13 -5.42
C SER A 197 -14.92 10.73 -5.63
N PHE A 198 -14.65 9.41 -5.65
CA PHE A 198 -13.37 8.85 -6.12
C PHE A 198 -13.45 8.27 -7.54
N SER A 199 -14.65 8.21 -8.14
CA SER A 199 -14.89 7.54 -9.42
C SER A 199 -15.39 8.46 -10.54
N ASP A 200 -15.77 9.70 -10.25
CA ASP A 200 -16.34 10.64 -11.22
C ASP A 200 -15.25 11.35 -12.03
N THR A 201 -14.82 10.73 -13.14
CA THR A 201 -13.83 11.32 -14.06
C THR A 201 -14.30 12.62 -14.70
N ALA A 202 -15.63 12.78 -14.94
CA ALA A 202 -16.18 14.01 -15.53
C ALA A 202 -16.01 15.18 -14.56
N LYS A 203 -16.22 14.96 -13.26
CA LYS A 203 -15.99 15.98 -12.24
C LYS A 203 -14.52 16.38 -12.14
N GLY A 204 -13.61 15.43 -12.31
CA GLY A 204 -12.16 15.71 -12.39
C GLY A 204 -11.82 16.65 -13.55
N LYS A 205 -12.39 16.40 -14.73
CA LYS A 205 -12.24 17.27 -15.91
C LYS A 205 -12.77 18.69 -15.65
N GLU A 206 -13.97 18.79 -15.06
CA GLU A 206 -14.61 20.07 -14.72
C GLU A 206 -13.73 20.91 -13.78
N ILE A 207 -13.27 20.29 -12.68
CA ILE A 207 -12.44 20.95 -11.65
C ILE A 207 -11.11 21.43 -12.26
N ALA A 208 -10.38 20.54 -12.95
CA ALA A 208 -9.11 20.90 -13.57
C ALA A 208 -9.27 22.04 -14.58
N ASN A 209 -10.27 21.96 -15.45
CA ASN A 209 -10.53 23.01 -16.43
C ASN A 209 -10.87 24.35 -15.75
N SER A 210 -11.68 24.35 -14.71
CA SER A 210 -12.01 25.55 -13.93
C SER A 210 -10.76 26.16 -13.28
N MET A 211 -9.91 25.37 -12.64
CA MET A 211 -8.66 25.83 -12.02
C MET A 211 -7.68 26.42 -13.05
N ILE A 212 -7.61 25.85 -14.24
CA ILE A 212 -6.76 26.36 -15.31
C ILE A 212 -7.30 27.67 -15.85
N THR A 213 -8.58 27.72 -16.21
CA THR A 213 -9.16 28.86 -16.92
C THR A 213 -9.37 30.06 -16.01
N ASN A 214 -9.79 29.85 -14.77
CA ASN A 214 -10.13 30.95 -13.85
C ASN A 214 -8.95 31.39 -12.99
N ASN A 215 -8.01 30.47 -12.68
CA ASN A 215 -6.93 30.72 -11.73
C ASN A 215 -5.54 30.57 -12.33
N ASN A 216 -5.42 30.12 -13.59
CA ASN A 216 -4.15 29.86 -14.26
C ASN A 216 -3.23 28.86 -13.51
N VAL A 217 -3.83 27.85 -12.88
CA VAL A 217 -3.07 26.76 -12.22
C VAL A 217 -2.25 26.01 -13.26
N ASP A 218 -1.01 25.67 -12.92
CA ASP A 218 -0.10 24.97 -13.83
C ASP A 218 0.47 23.65 -13.29
N VAL A 219 0.46 23.42 -11.97
CA VAL A 219 0.88 22.14 -11.36
C VAL A 219 -0.22 21.65 -10.44
N PHE A 220 -0.59 20.39 -10.62
CA PHE A 220 -1.68 19.73 -9.89
C PHE A 220 -1.14 18.57 -9.05
N PHE A 221 -1.86 18.28 -7.99
CA PHE A 221 -1.75 17.04 -7.21
C PHE A 221 -3.16 16.61 -6.80
N GLY A 222 -3.46 15.34 -6.97
CA GLY A 222 -4.76 14.79 -6.64
C GLY A 222 -4.72 13.71 -5.57
N ASP A 223 -5.78 13.65 -4.74
CA ASP A 223 -6.10 12.56 -3.81
C ASP A 223 -7.52 12.05 -4.09
N ALA A 224 -7.77 11.66 -5.35
CA ALA A 224 -9.13 11.47 -5.84
C ALA A 224 -9.29 10.28 -6.82
N SER A 225 -8.29 9.43 -7.00
CA SER A 225 -8.37 8.18 -7.78
C SER A 225 -8.77 8.41 -9.25
N ALA A 226 -9.95 7.91 -9.72
CA ALA A 226 -10.39 8.09 -11.10
C ALA A 226 -10.70 9.56 -11.47
N VAL A 227 -11.05 10.39 -10.50
CA VAL A 227 -11.19 11.84 -10.68
C VAL A 227 -9.87 12.47 -11.16
N ASP A 228 -8.73 12.04 -10.59
CA ASP A 228 -7.39 12.51 -11.00
C ASP A 228 -7.07 12.09 -12.44
N SER A 229 -7.55 10.93 -12.87
CA SER A 229 -7.41 10.49 -14.27
C SER A 229 -8.17 11.42 -15.21
N GLY A 230 -9.38 11.86 -14.83
CA GLY A 230 -10.14 12.86 -15.57
C GLY A 230 -9.43 14.22 -15.63
N ALA A 231 -8.85 14.66 -14.52
CA ALA A 231 -8.06 15.89 -14.49
C ALA A 231 -6.86 15.80 -15.46
N ARG A 232 -6.10 14.70 -15.44
CA ARG A 232 -4.95 14.48 -16.35
C ARG A 232 -5.34 14.52 -17.82
N GLU A 233 -6.53 14.04 -18.20
CA GLU A 233 -7.00 14.16 -19.59
C GLU A 233 -7.15 15.63 -20.03
N VAL A 234 -7.58 16.53 -19.13
CA VAL A 234 -7.63 17.97 -19.42
C VAL A 234 -6.21 18.55 -19.52
N LEU A 235 -5.36 18.26 -18.53
CA LEU A 235 -3.98 18.75 -18.53
C LEU A 235 -3.23 18.35 -19.82
N ALA A 236 -3.49 17.16 -20.37
CA ALA A 236 -2.88 16.68 -21.61
C ALA A 236 -3.22 17.52 -22.85
N THR A 237 -4.24 18.37 -22.78
CA THR A 237 -4.56 19.31 -23.85
C THR A 237 -3.69 20.58 -23.83
N TYR A 238 -2.88 20.76 -22.78
CA TYR A 238 -1.96 21.90 -22.58
C TYR A 238 -0.51 21.43 -22.60
N LYS A 239 0.41 22.31 -23.04
CA LYS A 239 1.85 21.98 -23.10
C LYS A 239 2.61 22.26 -21.79
N ASP A 240 2.02 23.00 -20.87
CA ASP A 240 2.66 23.56 -19.69
C ASP A 240 1.85 23.36 -18.41
N LYS A 241 0.99 22.34 -18.41
CA LYS A 241 0.21 21.91 -17.25
C LYS A 241 0.63 20.51 -16.84
N TYR A 242 0.90 20.35 -15.55
CA TYR A 242 1.54 19.15 -15.01
C TYR A 242 0.75 18.57 -13.84
N ASP A 243 0.92 17.27 -13.63
CA ASP A 243 0.38 16.52 -12.52
C ASP A 243 1.49 15.81 -11.73
N ILE A 244 1.32 15.73 -10.43
CA ILE A 244 2.11 14.89 -9.54
C ILE A 244 1.27 13.67 -9.20
N GLY A 245 1.70 12.49 -9.62
CA GLY A 245 0.94 11.24 -9.46
C GLY A 245 1.00 10.67 -8.05
N GLN A 246 0.04 9.82 -7.73
CA GLN A 246 0.00 8.90 -6.59
C GLN A 246 -1.05 7.81 -6.86
N PRO A 247 -1.11 6.71 -6.09
CA PRO A 247 -0.10 6.19 -5.17
C PRO A 247 0.99 5.39 -5.90
N SER A 248 0.81 5.12 -7.20
CA SER A 248 1.73 4.33 -8.02
C SER A 248 2.71 5.22 -8.77
N ASP A 249 3.84 4.67 -9.18
CA ASP A 249 4.74 5.32 -10.12
C ASP A 249 4.12 5.33 -11.52
N LEU A 250 3.36 6.38 -11.83
CA LEU A 250 2.59 6.47 -13.07
C LEU A 250 3.48 6.46 -14.31
N LEU A 251 4.68 7.04 -14.25
CA LEU A 251 5.62 7.06 -15.39
C LEU A 251 6.31 5.72 -15.62
N ALA A 252 6.45 4.89 -14.58
CA ALA A 252 6.91 3.51 -14.74
C ALA A 252 5.85 2.60 -15.37
N ILE A 253 4.57 2.91 -15.18
CA ILE A 253 3.45 2.14 -15.72
C ILE A 253 3.13 2.57 -17.15
N GLN A 254 3.09 3.87 -17.40
CA GLN A 254 2.67 4.44 -18.68
C GLN A 254 3.40 5.75 -18.98
N LYS A 255 3.85 5.92 -20.22
CA LYS A 255 4.40 7.20 -20.67
C LYS A 255 3.35 8.31 -20.58
N SER A 256 3.76 9.46 -20.05
CA SER A 256 2.92 10.65 -19.93
C SER A 256 3.78 11.90 -20.04
N ASP A 257 3.31 12.88 -20.80
CA ASP A 257 3.92 14.21 -20.87
C ASP A 257 3.37 15.15 -19.79
N VAL A 258 2.30 14.72 -19.09
CA VAL A 258 1.62 15.49 -18.04
C VAL A 258 2.21 15.18 -16.67
N VAL A 259 2.48 13.91 -16.38
CA VAL A 259 3.01 13.52 -15.07
C VAL A 259 4.48 13.90 -14.97
N ILE A 260 4.85 14.65 -13.94
CA ILE A 260 6.24 15.09 -13.70
C ILE A 260 6.99 14.21 -12.72
N CYS A 261 6.29 13.57 -11.81
CA CYS A 261 6.80 12.58 -10.86
C CYS A 261 5.61 11.97 -10.12
N SER A 262 5.82 10.94 -9.33
CA SER A 262 4.79 10.39 -8.44
C SER A 262 5.30 10.32 -7.00
N VAL A 263 4.39 10.50 -6.04
CA VAL A 263 4.59 10.07 -4.65
C VAL A 263 4.10 8.63 -4.55
N VAL A 264 5.04 7.71 -4.42
CA VAL A 264 4.75 6.27 -4.47
C VAL A 264 4.49 5.75 -3.07
N THR A 265 3.41 4.96 -2.93
CA THR A 265 3.08 4.21 -1.71
C THR A 265 3.21 2.72 -1.97
N ASP A 266 4.03 2.04 -1.20
CA ASP A 266 4.24 0.60 -1.28
C ASP A 266 3.45 -0.14 -0.20
N ASN A 267 2.31 -0.69 -0.59
CA ASN A 267 1.47 -1.50 0.28
C ASN A 267 2.18 -2.80 0.73
N ALA A 268 3.06 -3.39 -0.10
CA ALA A 268 3.76 -4.60 0.26
C ALA A 268 4.70 -4.36 1.45
N THR A 269 5.45 -3.27 1.42
CA THR A 269 6.27 -2.83 2.57
C THR A 269 5.42 -2.65 3.83
N MET A 270 4.26 -1.99 3.74
CA MET A 270 3.39 -1.75 4.91
C MET A 270 2.82 -3.05 5.50
N ILE A 271 2.32 -3.95 4.66
CA ILE A 271 1.83 -5.26 5.09
C ILE A 271 2.99 -6.10 5.67
N GLY A 272 4.17 -5.99 5.06
CA GLY A 272 5.39 -6.64 5.53
C GLY A 272 5.82 -6.20 6.93
N LEU A 273 5.58 -4.94 7.32
CA LEU A 273 5.80 -4.47 8.69
C LEU A 273 4.89 -5.21 9.68
N CYS A 274 3.60 -5.35 9.38
CA CYS A 274 2.67 -6.13 10.19
C CYS A 274 3.12 -7.61 10.32
N MET A 275 3.60 -8.21 9.24
CA MET A 275 4.13 -9.59 9.26
C MET A 275 5.37 -9.72 10.16
N LYS A 276 6.25 -8.71 10.14
CA LYS A 276 7.42 -8.66 11.04
C LYS A 276 7.01 -8.56 12.48
N ASP A 277 6.00 -7.74 12.80
CA ASP A 277 5.46 -7.61 14.15
C ASP A 277 4.84 -8.93 14.65
N VAL A 278 4.11 -9.66 13.80
CA VAL A 278 3.60 -11.00 14.13
C VAL A 278 4.74 -11.95 14.48
N LYS A 279 5.83 -11.98 13.69
CA LYS A 279 6.99 -12.86 13.94
C LYS A 279 7.76 -12.48 15.19
N ALA A 280 7.86 -11.19 15.48
CA ALA A 280 8.53 -10.65 16.66
C ALA A 280 7.69 -10.75 17.95
N GLY A 281 6.39 -11.03 17.85
CA GLY A 281 5.46 -11.01 18.99
C GLY A 281 5.18 -9.61 19.54
N THR A 282 5.32 -8.58 18.70
CA THR A 282 5.13 -7.15 19.04
C THR A 282 3.89 -6.55 18.40
N TYR A 283 2.98 -7.41 17.93
CA TYR A 283 1.77 -7.02 17.22
C TYR A 283 0.74 -6.35 18.12
N GLY A 284 0.01 -5.39 17.55
CA GLY A 284 -1.19 -4.79 18.15
C GLY A 284 -0.98 -3.44 18.84
N ASN A 285 -2.10 -2.81 19.21
CA ASN A 285 -2.18 -1.53 19.91
C ASN A 285 -1.47 -0.36 19.21
N LYS A 286 -1.41 -0.37 17.88
CA LYS A 286 -0.77 0.71 17.10
C LYS A 286 -1.33 0.82 15.69
N THR A 287 -1.14 2.00 15.11
CA THR A 287 -1.22 2.21 13.66
C THR A 287 0.18 2.11 13.06
N VAL A 288 0.34 1.29 12.04
CA VAL A 288 1.56 1.17 11.23
C VAL A 288 1.53 2.23 10.14
N TYR A 289 2.36 3.25 10.26
CA TYR A 289 2.47 4.28 9.23
C TYR A 289 3.50 3.92 8.18
N GLY A 290 3.04 3.86 6.93
CA GLY A 290 3.95 3.79 5.78
C GLY A 290 4.56 5.16 5.51
N ASN A 291 5.88 5.28 5.59
CA ASN A 291 6.60 6.54 5.47
C ASN A 291 7.93 6.39 4.72
N LEU A 292 8.64 7.51 4.51
CA LEU A 292 9.95 7.53 3.85
C LEU A 292 11.03 6.75 4.63
N ALA A 293 10.96 6.76 5.97
CA ALA A 293 11.98 6.12 6.79
C ALA A 293 11.94 4.59 6.72
N ASN A 294 10.73 4.00 6.61
CA ASN A 294 10.56 2.56 6.48
C ASN A 294 10.45 2.07 5.02
N GLY A 295 10.57 2.97 4.04
CA GLY A 295 10.57 2.65 2.62
C GLY A 295 9.19 2.46 1.99
N ALA A 296 8.11 2.59 2.76
CA ALA A 296 6.74 2.49 2.24
C ALA A 296 6.30 3.72 1.43
N LEU A 297 6.98 4.86 1.60
CA LEU A 297 6.87 5.99 0.69
C LEU A 297 8.20 6.18 -0.05
N SER A 298 8.09 6.55 -1.32
CA SER A 298 9.26 6.83 -2.16
C SER A 298 8.95 7.84 -3.27
N VAL A 299 10.00 8.35 -3.89
CA VAL A 299 9.90 9.22 -5.08
C VAL A 299 9.85 8.33 -6.31
N GLY A 300 8.87 8.53 -7.16
CA GLY A 300 8.73 7.83 -8.43
C GLY A 300 9.67 8.36 -9.52
N THR A 301 9.46 7.86 -10.71
CA THR A 301 10.21 8.27 -11.91
C THR A 301 9.95 9.74 -12.24
N PHE A 302 11.02 10.47 -12.60
CA PHE A 302 10.92 11.87 -13.02
C PHE A 302 10.61 11.97 -14.51
N GLY A 303 9.65 12.82 -14.86
CA GLY A 303 9.34 13.19 -16.23
C GLY A 303 10.36 14.17 -16.82
N SER A 304 10.39 14.28 -18.15
CA SER A 304 11.32 15.12 -18.89
C SER A 304 11.21 16.62 -18.61
N ALA A 305 10.07 17.08 -18.08
CA ALA A 305 9.85 18.46 -17.70
C ALA A 305 10.62 18.87 -16.42
N VAL A 306 11.09 17.91 -15.63
CA VAL A 306 11.83 18.17 -14.39
C VAL A 306 13.32 18.31 -14.70
N SER A 307 13.85 19.52 -14.56
CA SER A 307 15.28 19.77 -14.77
C SER A 307 16.16 19.09 -13.71
N ALA A 308 17.44 18.88 -14.04
CA ALA A 308 18.41 18.30 -13.10
C ALA A 308 18.50 19.09 -11.79
N ASP A 309 18.44 20.41 -11.86
CA ASP A 309 18.52 21.29 -10.68
C ASP A 309 17.28 21.18 -9.80
N VAL A 310 16.09 21.12 -10.39
CA VAL A 310 14.82 20.89 -9.65
C VAL A 310 14.85 19.54 -8.99
N LYS A 311 15.25 18.50 -9.73
CA LYS A 311 15.40 17.15 -9.18
C LYS A 311 16.33 17.10 -7.98
N ALA A 312 17.51 17.70 -8.07
CA ALA A 312 18.48 17.73 -6.97
C ALA A 312 17.89 18.42 -5.74
N LYS A 313 17.33 19.62 -5.90
CA LYS A 313 16.67 20.36 -4.80
C LYS A 313 15.52 19.59 -4.18
N TYR A 314 14.69 18.95 -5.00
CA TYR A 314 13.57 18.15 -4.51
C TYR A 314 14.04 16.96 -3.68
N LEU A 315 15.05 16.23 -4.13
CA LEU A 315 15.61 15.10 -3.39
C LEU A 315 16.21 15.51 -2.04
N GLU A 316 16.88 16.68 -1.96
CA GLU A 316 17.33 17.25 -0.69
C GLU A 316 16.17 17.55 0.26
N ILE A 317 15.05 18.06 -0.26
CA ILE A 317 13.83 18.30 0.52
C ILE A 317 13.24 16.97 1.02
N VAL A 318 13.18 15.94 0.18
CA VAL A 318 12.69 14.61 0.55
C VAL A 318 13.51 14.01 1.71
N GLU A 319 14.84 14.16 1.70
CA GLU A 319 15.66 13.72 2.84
C GLU A 319 15.36 14.50 4.12
N LYS A 320 15.08 15.81 4.03
CA LYS A 320 14.63 16.60 5.19
C LYS A 320 13.24 16.17 5.71
N ILE A 321 12.31 15.84 4.80
CA ILE A 321 11.00 15.28 5.19
C ILE A 321 11.19 13.96 5.90
N LYS A 322 12.03 13.07 5.36
CA LYS A 322 12.36 11.76 5.95
C LYS A 322 12.97 11.91 7.35
N ALA A 323 13.82 12.90 7.54
CA ALA A 323 14.46 13.20 8.83
C ALA A 323 13.53 13.97 9.80
N GLY A 324 12.34 14.40 9.38
CA GLY A 324 11.43 15.22 10.18
C GLY A 324 11.89 16.65 10.42
N THR A 325 12.78 17.20 9.57
CA THR A 325 13.40 18.52 9.73
C THR A 325 12.98 19.54 8.65
N PHE A 326 12.02 19.19 7.81
CA PHE A 326 11.62 20.04 6.68
C PHE A 326 10.71 21.19 7.09
N ILE A 327 9.73 20.92 7.94
CA ILE A 327 8.81 21.92 8.52
C ILE A 327 8.76 21.63 10.02
N ASN A 328 9.10 22.65 10.83
CA ASN A 328 9.06 22.59 12.28
C ASN A 328 7.69 22.98 12.83
#